data_1f805d9bdc559d24e5aa592090dacf35
#
_entry.id   1f805d9bdc559d24e5aa592090dacf35
#
_cell.length_a   1.000
_cell.length_b   1.000
_cell.length_c   1.000
_cell.angle_alpha   90.00
_cell.angle_beta   90.00
_cell.angle_gamma   90.00
#
_symmetry.space_group_name_H-M   'P 1'
#
loop_
_entity.id
_entity.type
_entity.pdbx_description
1 polymer ?
#
loop_
_entity_poly.entity_id
_entity_poly.type
_entity_poly.pdbx_seq_one_letter_code
_entity_poly.pdbx_strand_id
1 'polypeptide(L)'
;MKWQGDRRSTNVRMSGGKAAGGGIFGIIIGLVLWLVFGVNPMTAFQTGQSVTAGSSSSTQPVNDDSRDTQFVETILANTEDVWEQIFKDLGGTYKKPTLVLFNGRTNSACGSATSATGPFYCPGDQQLYLDTSFFAEMRNSLGISGDQQESANPENQDKAGDFAQAYVIAHEVGHHVQTLLGISQKVNEARRQLNETQANQLSVRQELQADCFAGVWANYNQQRVDFLEPGDIDEALHAASQIGDDRLTRGTVSPDNFTHGTSQQRVNWFTRGLNSGNINSCDTFSGSI
;
A
#
# COMPACT_ATOMS: atom_id res chain seq x y z
N MET A 1 -13.08 -7.57 10.14
CA MET A 1 -13.84 -6.31 9.86
C MET A 1 -15.11 -6.58 9.08
N LYS A 2 -16.11 -5.72 9.20
CA LYS A 2 -17.37 -5.78 8.44
C LYS A 2 -17.18 -5.04 7.13
N TRP A 3 -17.26 -5.72 6.01
CA TRP A 3 -17.12 -5.09 4.68
C TRP A 3 -18.17 -5.60 3.69
N GLN A 4 -18.74 -6.77 3.95
CA GLN A 4 -19.74 -7.38 3.07
C GLN A 4 -21.05 -6.58 3.07
N GLY A 5 -21.56 -6.29 1.88
CA GLY A 5 -22.78 -5.50 1.70
C GLY A 5 -22.56 -4.00 1.50
N ASP A 6 -21.34 -3.51 1.67
CA ASP A 6 -20.99 -2.13 1.34
C ASP A 6 -20.90 -1.88 -0.17
N ARG A 7 -20.87 -0.62 -0.56
CA ARG A 7 -20.67 -0.20 -1.95
C ARG A 7 -19.36 -0.75 -2.51
N ARG A 8 -19.37 -1.17 -3.75
CA ARG A 8 -18.17 -1.53 -4.51
C ARG A 8 -17.74 -0.39 -5.44
N SER A 9 -16.45 -0.16 -5.56
CA SER A 9 -15.87 0.80 -6.51
C SER A 9 -15.94 0.26 -7.94
N THR A 10 -16.27 1.13 -8.88
CA THR A 10 -16.16 0.87 -10.32
C THR A 10 -14.80 1.26 -10.89
N ASN A 11 -13.86 1.71 -10.04
CA ASN A 11 -12.52 2.14 -10.43
C ASN A 11 -11.48 1.01 -10.29
N VAL A 12 -11.92 -0.25 -10.15
CA VAL A 12 -11.02 -1.42 -10.20
C VAL A 12 -10.97 -1.94 -11.65
N ARG A 13 -9.77 -2.27 -12.11
CA ARG A 13 -9.51 -2.78 -13.47
C ARG A 13 -8.60 -3.99 -13.41
N MET A 14 -8.73 -4.89 -14.37
CA MET A 14 -7.81 -6.02 -14.55
C MET A 14 -6.76 -5.67 -15.61
N SER A 15 -5.49 -5.91 -15.31
CA SER A 15 -4.42 -5.80 -16.31
C SER A 15 -4.53 -6.94 -17.34
N GLY A 16 -4.56 -6.60 -18.63
CA GLY A 16 -4.71 -7.55 -19.74
C GLY A 16 -3.44 -8.33 -20.10
N GLY A 17 -2.58 -8.66 -19.14
CA GLY A 17 -1.37 -9.47 -19.36
C GLY A 17 -1.65 -10.95 -19.25
N LYS A 18 -1.24 -11.76 -20.26
CA LYS A 18 -1.22 -13.21 -20.12
C LYS A 18 -0.14 -13.60 -19.12
N ALA A 19 -0.49 -14.37 -18.11
CA ALA A 19 0.44 -14.94 -17.14
C ALA A 19 1.51 -15.78 -17.85
N ALA A 20 2.77 -15.34 -17.78
CA ALA A 20 3.90 -16.23 -17.97
C ALA A 20 4.28 -16.74 -16.57
N GLY A 21 4.03 -18.02 -16.32
CA GLY A 21 4.30 -18.66 -15.04
C GLY A 21 5.78 -18.47 -14.63
N GLY A 22 5.98 -17.75 -13.55
CA GLY A 22 7.27 -17.54 -12.92
C GLY A 22 7.11 -17.66 -11.40
N GLY A 23 7.78 -18.68 -10.86
CA GLY A 23 7.60 -19.17 -9.49
C GLY A 23 7.99 -18.20 -8.38
N ILE A 24 7.48 -18.51 -7.25
CA ILE A 24 7.44 -17.93 -5.90
C ILE A 24 8.79 -17.42 -5.31
N PHE A 25 9.92 -17.59 -6.01
CA PHE A 25 11.25 -17.24 -5.48
C PHE A 25 11.71 -15.78 -5.73
N GLY A 26 10.94 -14.97 -6.46
CA GLY A 26 11.37 -13.63 -6.90
C GLY A 26 11.33 -12.54 -5.82
N ILE A 27 10.39 -12.59 -4.90
CA ILE A 27 10.07 -11.48 -3.98
C ILE A 27 11.14 -11.27 -2.92
N ILE A 28 11.54 -12.34 -2.27
CA ILE A 28 12.60 -12.31 -1.25
C ILE A 28 13.95 -11.96 -1.90
N ILE A 29 14.18 -12.40 -3.14
CA ILE A 29 15.43 -12.15 -3.86
C ILE A 29 15.52 -10.71 -4.36
N GLY A 30 14.46 -10.09 -4.84
CA GLY A 30 14.46 -8.69 -5.30
C GLY A 30 14.74 -7.71 -4.16
N LEU A 31 14.07 -7.90 -3.04
CA LEU A 31 14.24 -7.10 -1.82
C LEU A 31 15.61 -7.37 -1.17
N VAL A 32 16.06 -8.63 -1.12
CA VAL A 32 17.37 -9.02 -0.58
C VAL A 32 18.51 -8.58 -1.48
N LEU A 33 18.39 -8.64 -2.80
CA LEU A 33 19.42 -8.16 -3.73
C LEU A 33 19.57 -6.64 -3.67
N TRP A 34 18.47 -5.90 -3.47
CA TRP A 34 18.53 -4.47 -3.23
C TRP A 34 19.21 -4.15 -1.88
N LEU A 35 18.89 -4.89 -0.83
CA LEU A 35 19.43 -4.68 0.51
C LEU A 35 20.87 -5.17 0.68
N VAL A 36 21.29 -6.24 -0.01
CA VAL A 36 22.63 -6.84 0.15
C VAL A 36 23.66 -6.25 -0.81
N PHE A 37 23.24 -5.82 -1.99
CA PHE A 37 24.17 -5.35 -3.04
C PHE A 37 24.06 -3.86 -3.33
N GLY A 38 23.21 -3.09 -2.59
CA GLY A 38 23.09 -1.63 -2.75
C GLY A 38 22.61 -1.20 -4.14
N VAL A 39 22.04 -2.11 -4.92
CA VAL A 39 21.55 -1.79 -6.26
C VAL A 39 20.25 -1.03 -6.11
N ASN A 40 20.31 0.28 -6.33
CA ASN A 40 19.14 1.15 -6.36
C ASN A 40 18.05 0.50 -7.24
N PRO A 41 16.80 0.28 -6.74
CA PRO A 41 15.72 -0.31 -7.52
C PRO A 41 15.50 0.42 -8.86
N MET A 42 15.81 1.72 -8.91
CA MET A 42 15.75 2.53 -10.12
C MET A 42 16.79 2.09 -11.17
N THR A 43 17.97 1.59 -10.78
CA THR A 43 19.01 1.11 -11.71
C THR A 43 18.77 -0.33 -12.16
N ALA A 44 18.21 -1.19 -11.32
CA ALA A 44 17.75 -2.51 -11.72
C ALA A 44 16.59 -2.42 -12.74
N PHE A 45 15.78 -1.38 -12.64
CA PHE A 45 14.73 -1.03 -13.60
C PHE A 45 15.30 -0.61 -14.98
N GLN A 46 16.41 0.10 -15.02
CA GLN A 46 17.00 0.59 -16.28
C GLN A 46 17.74 -0.50 -17.07
N THR A 47 18.31 -1.50 -16.41
CA THR A 47 19.03 -2.59 -17.09
C THR A 47 18.09 -3.64 -17.69
N GLY A 48 16.84 -3.69 -17.28
CA GLY A 48 15.79 -4.57 -17.86
C GLY A 48 15.13 -4.04 -19.14
N GLN A 49 15.45 -2.82 -19.56
CA GLN A 49 14.74 -2.13 -20.67
C GLN A 49 15.17 -2.51 -22.09
N SER A 50 16.04 -3.47 -22.29
CA SER A 50 16.55 -3.75 -23.65
C SER A 50 15.77 -4.81 -24.45
N VAL A 51 14.61 -5.31 -23.99
CA VAL A 51 13.78 -6.22 -24.83
C VAL A 51 12.32 -5.84 -24.77
N THR A 52 11.84 -5.38 -25.90
CA THR A 52 10.46 -5.13 -26.35
C THR A 52 9.87 -3.74 -26.10
N ALA A 53 10.08 -2.89 -27.11
CA ALA A 53 9.20 -1.77 -27.42
C ALA A 53 7.80 -2.29 -27.80
N GLY A 54 6.77 -1.71 -27.18
CA GLY A 54 5.43 -1.68 -27.78
C GLY A 54 4.44 -2.75 -27.31
N SER A 55 4.00 -2.69 -26.07
CA SER A 55 2.68 -3.23 -25.74
C SER A 55 2.03 -2.29 -24.71
N SER A 56 1.10 -1.48 -25.20
CA SER A 56 0.15 -0.77 -24.35
C SER A 56 -0.58 -1.83 -23.52
N SER A 57 -0.40 -1.83 -22.21
CA SER A 57 -1.20 -2.68 -21.32
C SER A 57 -2.65 -2.23 -21.44
N SER A 58 -3.48 -3.00 -22.13
CA SER A 58 -4.91 -2.79 -22.14
C SER A 58 -5.46 -3.21 -20.78
N THR A 59 -5.94 -2.28 -20.00
CA THR A 59 -6.71 -2.58 -18.79
C THR A 59 -8.17 -2.80 -19.18
N GLN A 60 -8.77 -3.87 -18.65
CA GLN A 60 -10.18 -4.19 -18.87
C GLN A 60 -10.95 -4.06 -17.55
N PRO A 61 -12.28 -3.83 -17.59
CA PRO A 61 -13.10 -3.95 -16.40
C PRO A 61 -12.91 -5.33 -15.76
N VAL A 62 -12.93 -5.38 -14.44
CA VAL A 62 -12.89 -6.66 -13.71
C VAL A 62 -14.16 -7.43 -14.05
N ASN A 63 -14.00 -8.68 -14.45
CA ASN A 63 -15.10 -9.63 -14.68
C ASN A 63 -14.91 -10.87 -13.79
N ASP A 64 -14.44 -10.63 -12.57
CA ASP A 64 -14.20 -11.63 -11.54
C ASP A 64 -14.96 -11.21 -10.28
N ASP A 65 -15.90 -12.05 -9.85
CA ASP A 65 -16.71 -11.84 -8.66
C ASP A 65 -16.20 -12.69 -7.49
N SER A 66 -14.89 -12.98 -7.47
CA SER A 66 -14.24 -13.65 -6.33
C SER A 66 -14.33 -12.79 -5.06
N ARG A 67 -14.26 -13.44 -3.90
CA ARG A 67 -14.27 -12.76 -2.61
C ARG A 67 -13.17 -11.67 -2.52
N ASP A 68 -11.96 -11.99 -3.01
CA ASP A 68 -10.84 -11.08 -2.96
C ASP A 68 -11.08 -9.85 -3.85
N THR A 69 -11.65 -10.02 -5.04
CA THR A 69 -12.03 -8.91 -5.92
C THR A 69 -13.11 -8.05 -5.28
N GLN A 70 -14.16 -8.66 -4.74
CA GLN A 70 -15.21 -7.94 -4.02
C GLN A 70 -14.66 -7.15 -2.83
N PHE A 71 -13.73 -7.76 -2.09
CA PHE A 71 -13.05 -7.10 -0.99
C PHE A 71 -12.28 -5.85 -1.45
N VAL A 72 -11.42 -5.99 -2.47
CA VAL A 72 -10.63 -4.86 -3.02
C VAL A 72 -11.54 -3.74 -3.51
N GLU A 73 -12.62 -4.07 -4.24
CA GLU A 73 -13.60 -3.11 -4.72
C GLU A 73 -14.27 -2.37 -3.57
N THR A 74 -14.61 -3.08 -2.49
CA THR A 74 -15.28 -2.50 -1.32
C THR A 74 -14.34 -1.60 -0.54
N ILE A 75 -13.10 -2.02 -0.30
CA ILE A 75 -12.13 -1.20 0.43
C ILE A 75 -11.76 0.05 -0.37
N LEU A 76 -11.55 -0.08 -1.68
CA LEU A 76 -11.32 1.10 -2.53
C LEU A 76 -12.52 2.06 -2.47
N ALA A 77 -13.75 1.55 -2.53
CA ALA A 77 -14.96 2.37 -2.40
C ALA A 77 -15.01 3.11 -1.06
N ASN A 78 -14.67 2.44 0.02
CA ASN A 78 -14.64 3.04 1.36
C ASN A 78 -13.56 4.14 1.46
N THR A 79 -12.40 3.95 0.84
CA THR A 79 -11.37 5.01 0.75
C THR A 79 -11.86 6.18 -0.08
N GLU A 80 -12.54 5.93 -1.21
CA GLU A 80 -13.13 6.98 -2.06
C GLU A 80 -14.11 7.84 -1.28
N ASP A 81 -15.04 7.22 -0.54
CA ASP A 81 -16.08 7.92 0.21
C ASP A 81 -15.49 8.81 1.32
N VAL A 82 -14.49 8.28 2.03
CA VAL A 82 -13.81 9.02 3.11
C VAL A 82 -13.00 10.20 2.55
N TRP A 83 -12.18 9.96 1.54
CA TRP A 83 -11.34 11.03 1.00
C TRP A 83 -12.14 12.08 0.23
N GLU A 84 -13.25 11.70 -0.41
CA GLU A 84 -14.17 12.65 -1.03
C GLU A 84 -14.76 13.62 0.02
N GLN A 85 -15.14 13.09 1.19
CA GLN A 85 -15.61 13.92 2.29
C GLN A 85 -14.51 14.84 2.84
N ILE A 86 -13.31 14.30 3.11
CA ILE A 86 -12.19 15.08 3.65
C ILE A 86 -11.79 16.20 2.68
N PHE A 87 -11.67 15.91 1.38
CA PHE A 87 -11.31 16.95 0.39
C PHE A 87 -12.38 18.01 0.26
N LYS A 88 -13.66 17.63 0.33
CA LYS A 88 -14.79 18.58 0.35
C LYS A 88 -14.70 19.50 1.58
N ASP A 89 -14.40 18.97 2.75
CA ASP A 89 -14.26 19.75 3.98
C ASP A 89 -13.05 20.71 3.92
N LEU A 90 -12.02 20.35 3.16
CA LEU A 90 -10.87 21.20 2.85
C LEU A 90 -11.15 22.22 1.71
N GLY A 91 -12.35 22.22 1.13
CA GLY A 91 -12.70 23.09 0.00
C GLY A 91 -12.12 22.65 -1.36
N GLY A 92 -11.67 21.40 -1.47
CA GLY A 92 -11.10 20.79 -2.67
C GLY A 92 -12.02 19.74 -3.30
N THR A 93 -11.48 19.08 -4.32
CA THR A 93 -12.13 17.95 -5.00
C THR A 93 -11.19 16.75 -5.00
N TYR A 94 -11.69 15.61 -4.53
CA TYR A 94 -10.95 14.36 -4.58
C TYR A 94 -11.06 13.72 -5.97
N LYS A 95 -9.93 13.45 -6.59
CA LYS A 95 -9.87 12.66 -7.83
C LYS A 95 -9.63 11.21 -7.45
N LYS A 96 -10.62 10.37 -7.69
CA LYS A 96 -10.53 8.93 -7.37
C LYS A 96 -9.42 8.26 -8.18
N PRO A 97 -8.59 7.40 -7.56
CA PRO A 97 -7.60 6.63 -8.27
C PRO A 97 -8.25 5.44 -8.99
N THR A 98 -7.55 4.86 -9.94
CA THR A 98 -7.87 3.51 -10.45
C THR A 98 -6.98 2.50 -9.75
N LEU A 99 -7.55 1.37 -9.31
CA LEU A 99 -6.80 0.22 -8.84
C LEU A 99 -6.71 -0.83 -9.94
N VAL A 100 -5.51 -1.22 -10.30
CA VAL A 100 -5.22 -2.22 -11.32
C VAL A 100 -4.84 -3.53 -10.63
N LEU A 101 -5.72 -4.52 -10.75
CA LEU A 101 -5.41 -5.89 -10.39
C LEU A 101 -4.58 -6.54 -11.51
N PHE A 102 -3.54 -7.25 -11.14
CA PHE A 102 -2.73 -8.00 -12.11
C PHE A 102 -2.33 -9.37 -11.53
N ASN A 103 -1.84 -10.25 -12.38
CA ASN A 103 -1.33 -11.55 -11.98
C ASN A 103 0.08 -11.73 -12.54
N GLY A 104 1.05 -11.83 -11.67
CA GLY A 104 2.45 -12.09 -11.95
C GLY A 104 3.24 -10.91 -12.52
N ARG A 105 2.72 -10.15 -13.48
CA ARG A 105 3.41 -9.00 -14.08
C ARG A 105 2.44 -7.95 -14.61
N THR A 106 2.82 -6.68 -14.47
CA THR A 106 2.12 -5.54 -15.08
C THR A 106 3.12 -4.45 -15.50
N ASN A 107 2.64 -3.47 -16.27
CA ASN A 107 3.38 -2.25 -16.59
C ASN A 107 2.60 -1.03 -16.09
N SER A 108 3.33 -0.08 -15.53
CA SER A 108 2.82 1.22 -15.10
C SER A 108 3.63 2.34 -15.74
N ALA A 109 3.20 3.58 -15.59
CA ALA A 109 4.02 4.73 -15.97
C ALA A 109 5.32 4.86 -15.14
N CYS A 110 5.39 4.16 -13.99
CA CYS A 110 6.59 4.10 -13.14
C CYS A 110 7.53 2.94 -13.52
N GLY A 111 7.15 2.11 -14.49
CA GLY A 111 7.92 0.97 -14.98
C GLY A 111 7.18 -0.36 -14.88
N SER A 112 7.89 -1.45 -15.20
CA SER A 112 7.34 -2.82 -15.08
C SER A 112 7.38 -3.27 -13.62
N ALA A 113 6.33 -3.96 -13.18
CA ALA A 113 6.23 -4.56 -11.86
C ALA A 113 5.88 -6.04 -11.96
N THR A 114 6.29 -6.79 -10.93
CA THR A 114 5.98 -8.21 -10.76
C THR A 114 5.37 -8.43 -9.38
N SER A 115 4.90 -9.64 -9.11
CA SER A 115 4.42 -10.02 -7.76
C SER A 115 5.44 -9.65 -6.66
N ALA A 116 6.75 -9.72 -6.98
CA ALA A 116 7.83 -9.35 -6.08
C ALA A 116 7.87 -7.85 -5.70
N THR A 117 7.22 -6.99 -6.46
CA THR A 117 7.17 -5.56 -6.18
C THR A 117 6.26 -5.26 -4.98
N GLY A 118 5.30 -6.15 -4.68
CA GLY A 118 4.21 -5.86 -3.75
C GLY A 118 3.18 -4.88 -4.33
N PRO A 119 2.18 -4.50 -3.55
CA PRO A 119 1.28 -3.40 -3.88
C PRO A 119 2.05 -2.08 -3.99
N PHE A 120 1.63 -1.22 -4.89
CA PHE A 120 2.25 0.11 -5.01
C PHE A 120 1.31 1.11 -5.69
N TYR A 121 1.53 2.37 -5.37
CA TYR A 121 0.96 3.49 -6.10
C TYR A 121 1.98 4.07 -7.07
N CYS A 122 1.55 4.36 -8.30
CA CYS A 122 2.39 5.05 -9.29
C CYS A 122 1.92 6.50 -9.47
N PRO A 123 2.70 7.51 -9.06
CA PRO A 123 2.32 8.91 -9.26
C PRO A 123 2.32 9.34 -10.73
N GLY A 124 3.01 8.60 -11.61
CA GLY A 124 3.09 8.91 -13.04
C GLY A 124 1.78 8.72 -13.81
N ASP A 125 0.96 7.75 -13.40
CA ASP A 125 -0.37 7.49 -13.97
C ASP A 125 -1.51 7.63 -12.95
N GLN A 126 -1.18 7.87 -11.69
CA GLN A 126 -2.12 8.01 -10.57
C GLN A 126 -2.97 6.76 -10.36
N GLN A 127 -2.36 5.59 -10.48
CA GLN A 127 -3.01 4.31 -10.30
C GLN A 127 -2.36 3.50 -9.17
N LEU A 128 -3.17 2.71 -8.49
CA LEU A 128 -2.72 1.68 -7.57
C LEU A 128 -2.58 0.36 -8.33
N TYR A 129 -1.61 -0.44 -7.94
CA TYR A 129 -1.33 -1.75 -8.52
C TYR A 129 -1.28 -2.81 -7.42
N LEU A 130 -2.03 -3.90 -7.62
CA LEU A 130 -2.12 -5.00 -6.67
C LEU A 130 -2.10 -6.34 -7.40
N ASP A 131 -1.12 -7.19 -7.07
CA ASP A 131 -1.11 -8.57 -7.56
C ASP A 131 -2.17 -9.39 -6.82
N THR A 132 -2.96 -10.16 -7.55
CA THR A 132 -4.03 -10.99 -6.98
C THR A 132 -3.52 -12.08 -6.03
N SER A 133 -2.22 -12.45 -6.11
CA SER A 133 -1.59 -13.40 -5.21
C SER A 133 -1.11 -12.79 -3.88
N PHE A 134 -1.07 -11.45 -3.79
CA PHE A 134 -0.45 -10.74 -2.67
C PHE A 134 -1.08 -11.07 -1.32
N PHE A 135 -2.39 -11.18 -1.24
CA PHE A 135 -3.07 -11.49 0.01
C PHE A 135 -2.75 -12.91 0.53
N ALA A 136 -2.66 -13.88 -0.38
CA ALA A 136 -2.22 -15.22 -0.01
C ALA A 136 -0.77 -15.20 0.50
N GLU A 137 0.06 -14.34 -0.07
CA GLU A 137 1.46 -14.19 0.32
C GLU A 137 1.62 -13.50 1.67
N MET A 138 0.84 -12.46 1.96
CA MET A 138 0.78 -11.85 3.30
C MET A 138 0.53 -12.90 4.37
N ARG A 139 -0.43 -13.79 4.15
CA ARG A 139 -0.76 -14.87 5.08
C ARG A 139 0.36 -15.89 5.22
N ASN A 140 0.91 -16.34 4.10
CA ASN A 140 1.84 -17.50 4.07
C ASN A 140 3.29 -17.11 4.40
N SER A 141 3.74 -15.94 4.00
CA SER A 141 5.15 -15.54 4.05
C SER A 141 5.44 -14.53 5.14
N LEU A 142 4.51 -13.63 5.44
CA LEU A 142 4.70 -12.60 6.47
C LEU A 142 4.02 -12.98 7.80
N GLY A 143 3.32 -14.12 7.86
CA GLY A 143 2.60 -14.54 9.06
C GLY A 143 1.52 -13.54 9.50
N ILE A 144 1.07 -12.71 8.58
CA ILE A 144 -0.01 -11.76 8.81
C ILE A 144 -1.31 -12.54 8.66
N SER A 145 -1.59 -13.36 9.64
CA SER A 145 -2.87 -14.03 9.79
C SER A 145 -3.70 -13.20 10.77
N GLY A 146 -4.96 -12.93 10.43
CA GLY A 146 -5.92 -12.39 11.37
C GLY A 146 -6.27 -13.42 12.43
N ASP A 147 -6.92 -12.92 13.46
CA ASP A 147 -7.43 -13.67 14.59
C ASP A 147 -6.48 -14.74 15.16
N GLN A 148 -5.64 -14.31 16.08
CA GLN A 148 -5.05 -15.16 17.09
C GLN A 148 -6.10 -15.60 18.13
N GLN A 149 -7.33 -15.08 18.08
CA GLN A 149 -8.48 -15.58 18.81
C GLN A 149 -9.30 -16.44 17.84
N GLU A 150 -9.38 -17.72 18.12
CA GLU A 150 -10.30 -18.65 17.46
C GLU A 150 -11.69 -18.02 17.39
N SER A 151 -12.03 -17.49 16.22
CA SER A 151 -13.40 -17.07 15.97
C SER A 151 -14.28 -18.31 16.08
N ALA A 152 -15.21 -18.32 17.02
CA ALA A 152 -16.19 -19.38 17.18
C ALA A 152 -17.13 -19.52 15.96
N ASN A 153 -17.01 -18.61 14.98
CA ASN A 153 -17.78 -18.66 13.75
C ASN A 153 -16.95 -19.29 12.62
N PRO A 154 -17.34 -20.50 12.12
CA PRO A 154 -16.65 -21.17 11.00
C PRO A 154 -16.54 -20.33 9.73
N GLU A 155 -17.42 -19.36 9.53
CA GLU A 155 -17.38 -18.43 8.38
C GLU A 155 -16.25 -17.40 8.49
N ASN A 156 -15.68 -17.23 9.67
CA ASN A 156 -14.55 -16.30 9.91
C ASN A 156 -13.18 -16.96 9.93
N GLN A 157 -13.09 -18.27 9.88
CA GLN A 157 -11.78 -18.98 9.98
C GLN A 157 -10.82 -18.71 8.83
N ASP A 158 -11.32 -18.25 7.66
CA ASP A 158 -10.50 -17.90 6.50
C ASP A 158 -10.25 -16.38 6.35
N LYS A 159 -10.74 -15.57 7.28
CA LYS A 159 -10.77 -14.09 7.17
C LYS A 159 -9.62 -13.42 7.90
N ALA A 160 -8.60 -14.19 8.22
CA ALA A 160 -7.43 -13.71 8.87
C ALA A 160 -6.77 -12.58 8.08
N GLY A 161 -6.70 -11.38 8.67
CA GLY A 161 -6.02 -10.26 8.09
C GLY A 161 -6.85 -9.41 7.12
N ASP A 162 -8.18 -9.45 7.15
CA ASP A 162 -9.00 -8.55 6.32
C ASP A 162 -8.63 -7.09 6.58
N PHE A 163 -8.43 -6.70 7.84
CA PHE A 163 -8.06 -5.32 8.14
C PHE A 163 -6.58 -5.02 7.83
N ALA A 164 -5.70 -6.01 7.94
CA ALA A 164 -4.32 -5.89 7.47
C ALA A 164 -4.25 -5.62 5.95
N GLN A 165 -5.08 -6.33 5.18
CA GLN A 165 -5.21 -6.13 3.72
C GLN A 165 -5.82 -4.75 3.40
N ALA A 166 -6.84 -4.34 4.14
CA ALA A 166 -7.48 -3.03 4.00
C ALA A 166 -6.47 -1.90 4.32
N TYR A 167 -5.65 -2.07 5.36
CA TYR A 167 -4.58 -1.12 5.70
C TYR A 167 -3.60 -0.93 4.53
N VAL A 168 -3.17 -2.00 3.87
CA VAL A 168 -2.25 -1.88 2.71
C VAL A 168 -2.89 -1.07 1.58
N ILE A 169 -4.15 -1.38 1.23
CA ILE A 169 -4.86 -0.61 0.19
C ILE A 169 -4.99 0.87 0.61
N ALA A 170 -5.34 1.14 1.86
CA ALA A 170 -5.48 2.50 2.38
C ALA A 170 -4.13 3.24 2.42
N HIS A 171 -3.01 2.55 2.67
CA HIS A 171 -1.67 3.10 2.61
C HIS A 171 -1.32 3.54 1.18
N GLU A 172 -1.57 2.70 0.16
CA GLU A 172 -1.35 3.07 -1.24
C GLU A 172 -2.24 4.23 -1.68
N VAL A 173 -3.49 4.29 -1.19
CA VAL A 173 -4.36 5.46 -1.37
C VAL A 173 -3.78 6.68 -0.65
N GLY A 174 -3.10 6.52 0.48
CA GLY A 174 -2.35 7.58 1.16
C GLY A 174 -1.32 8.24 0.25
N HIS A 175 -0.56 7.46 -0.54
CA HIS A 175 0.35 7.99 -1.56
C HIS A 175 -0.38 8.74 -2.68
N HIS A 176 -1.56 8.28 -3.06
CA HIS A 176 -2.40 9.01 -4.02
C HIS A 176 -2.84 10.38 -3.45
N VAL A 177 -3.25 10.41 -2.19
CA VAL A 177 -3.59 11.67 -1.48
C VAL A 177 -2.40 12.62 -1.42
N GLN A 178 -1.20 12.11 -1.11
CA GLN A 178 0.04 12.91 -1.15
C GLN A 178 0.29 13.53 -2.53
N THR A 179 -0.01 12.77 -3.59
CA THR A 179 0.11 13.30 -4.96
C THR A 179 -0.89 14.41 -5.22
N LEU A 180 -2.17 14.24 -4.83
CA LEU A 180 -3.20 15.26 -4.98
C LEU A 180 -2.92 16.54 -4.18
N LEU A 181 -2.29 16.41 -3.01
CA LEU A 181 -1.87 17.52 -2.15
C LEU A 181 -0.53 18.16 -2.60
N GLY A 182 0.10 17.64 -3.66
CA GLY A 182 1.38 18.13 -4.17
C GLY A 182 2.60 17.78 -3.30
N ILE A 183 2.41 16.94 -2.28
CA ILE A 183 3.48 16.52 -1.36
C ILE A 183 4.49 15.65 -2.10
N SER A 184 4.04 14.65 -2.85
CA SER A 184 4.91 13.75 -3.63
C SER A 184 5.82 14.50 -4.60
N GLN A 185 5.32 15.56 -5.24
CA GLN A 185 6.12 16.40 -6.12
C GLN A 185 7.23 17.11 -5.35
N LYS A 186 6.90 17.77 -4.24
CA LYS A 186 7.87 18.49 -3.39
C LYS A 186 8.96 17.57 -2.84
N VAL A 187 8.58 16.37 -2.40
CA VAL A 187 9.52 15.36 -1.90
C VAL A 187 10.46 14.93 -3.02
N ASN A 188 9.94 14.63 -4.22
CA ASN A 188 10.76 14.23 -5.36
C ASN A 188 11.74 15.34 -5.81
N GLU A 189 11.30 16.60 -5.82
CA GLU A 189 12.16 17.74 -6.12
C GLU A 189 13.27 17.91 -5.07
N ALA A 190 12.95 17.80 -3.79
CA ALA A 190 13.92 17.90 -2.70
C ALA A 190 14.95 16.76 -2.75
N ARG A 191 14.52 15.52 -2.95
CA ARG A 191 15.39 14.34 -3.02
C ARG A 191 16.47 14.44 -4.09
N ARG A 192 16.19 15.10 -5.22
CA ARG A 192 17.19 15.29 -6.32
C ARG A 192 18.37 16.15 -5.92
N GLN A 193 18.25 16.93 -4.84
CA GLN A 193 19.27 17.87 -4.37
C GLN A 193 19.99 17.37 -3.12
N LEU A 194 19.65 16.22 -2.61
CA LEU A 194 20.15 15.65 -1.36
C LEU A 194 21.09 14.48 -1.61
N ASN A 195 21.93 14.16 -0.64
CA ASN A 195 22.65 12.89 -0.64
C ASN A 195 21.71 11.73 -0.35
N GLU A 196 22.17 10.50 -0.54
CA GLU A 196 21.37 9.29 -0.43
C GLU A 196 20.70 9.15 0.94
N THR A 197 21.45 9.30 2.03
CA THR A 197 20.92 9.22 3.41
C THR A 197 19.78 10.23 3.64
N GLN A 198 19.99 11.48 3.23
CA GLN A 198 18.95 12.52 3.37
C GLN A 198 17.73 12.24 2.47
N ALA A 199 17.96 11.72 1.25
CA ALA A 199 16.88 11.33 0.36
C ALA A 199 16.07 10.15 0.93
N ASN A 200 16.73 9.18 1.57
CA ASN A 200 16.09 8.06 2.26
C ASN A 200 15.25 8.55 3.45
N GLN A 201 15.77 9.49 4.24
CA GLN A 201 15.00 10.09 5.35
C GLN A 201 13.73 10.79 4.86
N LEU A 202 13.76 11.47 3.69
CA LEU A 202 12.54 12.03 3.10
C LEU A 202 11.57 10.93 2.63
N SER A 203 12.08 9.81 2.11
CA SER A 203 11.23 8.66 1.78
C SER A 203 10.54 8.12 3.01
N VAL A 204 11.28 7.88 4.10
CA VAL A 204 10.70 7.44 5.38
C VAL A 204 9.58 8.39 5.82
N ARG A 205 9.78 9.70 5.77
CA ARG A 205 8.74 10.68 6.14
C ARG A 205 7.49 10.57 5.26
N GLN A 206 7.67 10.32 3.97
CA GLN A 206 6.57 10.13 3.03
C GLN A 206 5.79 8.84 3.34
N GLU A 207 6.47 7.75 3.62
CA GLU A 207 5.86 6.47 4.01
C GLU A 207 5.05 6.58 5.30
N LEU A 208 5.65 7.17 6.34
CA LEU A 208 4.99 7.37 7.63
C LEU A 208 3.76 8.28 7.52
N GLN A 209 3.76 9.23 6.61
CA GLN A 209 2.58 10.04 6.33
C GLN A 209 1.48 9.22 5.64
N ALA A 210 1.84 8.30 4.74
CA ALA A 210 0.86 7.39 4.13
C ALA A 210 0.24 6.45 5.17
N ASP A 211 1.04 5.95 6.13
CA ASP A 211 0.53 5.20 7.29
C ASP A 211 -0.46 6.02 8.12
N CYS A 212 -0.13 7.29 8.40
CA CYS A 212 -1.02 8.17 9.14
C CYS A 212 -2.32 8.43 8.36
N PHE A 213 -2.26 8.62 7.06
CA PHE A 213 -3.44 8.78 6.21
C PHE A 213 -4.31 7.52 6.18
N ALA A 214 -3.71 6.33 6.19
CA ALA A 214 -4.43 5.08 6.37
C ALA A 214 -5.16 5.02 7.73
N GLY A 215 -4.53 5.51 8.79
CA GLY A 215 -5.16 5.67 10.10
C GLY A 215 -6.32 6.67 10.09
N VAL A 216 -6.16 7.82 9.43
CA VAL A 216 -7.24 8.82 9.26
C VAL A 216 -8.43 8.20 8.52
N TRP A 217 -8.17 7.46 7.43
CA TRP A 217 -9.21 6.72 6.73
C TRP A 217 -9.96 5.76 7.66
N ALA A 218 -9.24 4.98 8.44
CA ALA A 218 -9.85 4.01 9.36
C ALA A 218 -10.74 4.70 10.40
N ASN A 219 -10.31 5.84 10.95
CA ASN A 219 -11.12 6.64 11.87
C ASN A 219 -12.44 7.12 11.25
N TYR A 220 -12.35 7.74 10.06
CA TYR A 220 -13.56 8.24 9.37
C TYR A 220 -14.49 7.10 8.95
N ASN A 221 -13.93 5.99 8.43
CA ASN A 221 -14.74 4.86 8.01
C ASN A 221 -15.43 4.18 9.19
N GLN A 222 -14.77 4.12 10.36
CA GLN A 222 -15.39 3.63 11.61
C GLN A 222 -16.59 4.50 12.02
N GLN A 223 -16.46 5.81 11.92
CA GLN A 223 -17.56 6.73 12.23
C GLN A 223 -18.70 6.63 11.21
N ARG A 224 -18.37 6.34 9.94
CA ARG A 224 -19.34 6.29 8.84
C ARG A 224 -20.17 5.01 8.83
N VAL A 225 -19.56 3.85 9.05
CA VAL A 225 -20.22 2.53 8.83
C VAL A 225 -19.99 1.51 9.93
N ASP A 226 -19.32 1.86 11.02
CA ASP A 226 -19.04 0.97 12.16
C ASP A 226 -18.45 -0.38 11.70
N PHE A 227 -17.37 -0.32 10.94
CA PHE A 227 -16.82 -1.48 10.23
C PHE A 227 -15.80 -2.29 11.02
N LEU A 228 -15.19 -1.72 12.07
CA LEU A 228 -14.17 -2.39 12.87
C LEU A 228 -14.80 -3.43 13.82
N GLU A 229 -14.14 -4.57 13.89
CA GLU A 229 -14.43 -5.65 14.84
C GLU A 229 -13.27 -5.80 15.84
N PRO A 230 -13.46 -6.45 16.98
CA PRO A 230 -12.38 -6.72 17.94
C PRO A 230 -11.23 -7.48 17.26
N GLY A 231 -10.00 -7.01 17.43
CA GLY A 231 -8.80 -7.60 16.82
C GLY A 231 -8.31 -6.90 15.54
N ASP A 232 -9.19 -6.21 14.80
CA ASP A 232 -8.84 -5.57 13.53
C ASP A 232 -7.67 -4.59 13.65
N ILE A 233 -7.68 -3.75 14.68
CA ILE A 233 -6.60 -2.77 14.89
C ILE A 233 -5.28 -3.49 15.14
N ASP A 234 -5.28 -4.57 15.92
CA ASP A 234 -4.09 -5.37 16.18
C ASP A 234 -3.54 -6.00 14.90
N GLU A 235 -4.41 -6.41 13.97
CA GLU A 235 -4.03 -6.89 12.64
C GLU A 235 -3.29 -5.83 11.83
N ALA A 236 -3.83 -4.60 11.75
CA ALA A 236 -3.19 -3.49 11.05
C ALA A 236 -1.84 -3.14 11.69
N LEU A 237 -1.80 -3.04 13.02
CA LEU A 237 -0.56 -2.76 13.75
C LEU A 237 0.48 -3.87 13.55
N HIS A 238 0.04 -5.12 13.53
CA HIS A 238 0.91 -6.25 13.21
C HIS A 238 1.43 -6.14 11.77
N ALA A 239 0.56 -5.90 10.77
CA ALA A 239 0.97 -5.71 9.39
C ALA A 239 1.98 -4.58 9.26
N ALA A 240 1.68 -3.39 9.79
CA ALA A 240 2.59 -2.24 9.80
C ALA A 240 3.96 -2.60 10.42
N SER A 241 3.96 -3.39 11.50
CA SER A 241 5.19 -3.84 12.15
C SER A 241 6.00 -4.84 11.32
N GLN A 242 5.37 -5.66 10.49
CA GLN A 242 6.08 -6.66 9.67
C GLN A 242 6.76 -6.05 8.45
N ILE A 243 6.29 -4.91 7.98
CA ILE A 243 6.80 -4.23 6.78
C ILE A 243 7.71 -3.03 7.07
N GLY A 244 8.13 -2.84 8.31
CA GLY A 244 9.20 -1.90 8.66
C GLY A 244 10.57 -2.42 8.21
N ASP A 245 11.47 -1.49 7.81
CA ASP A 245 12.80 -1.84 7.29
C ASP A 245 13.64 -2.63 8.29
N ASP A 246 13.51 -2.35 9.57
CA ASP A 246 14.19 -3.08 10.66
C ASP A 246 13.80 -4.56 10.71
N ARG A 247 12.54 -4.86 10.43
CA ARG A 247 11.98 -6.22 10.40
C ARG A 247 12.33 -6.93 9.09
N LEU A 248 12.04 -6.28 7.96
CA LEU A 248 12.31 -6.82 6.63
C LEU A 248 13.78 -7.17 6.43
N THR A 249 14.68 -6.36 6.97
CA THR A 249 16.13 -6.57 6.87
C THR A 249 16.70 -7.38 8.02
N ARG A 250 15.89 -7.80 9.00
CA ARG A 250 16.31 -8.49 10.21
C ARG A 250 17.44 -7.76 10.95
N GLY A 251 17.40 -6.41 10.92
CA GLY A 251 18.41 -5.57 11.56
C GLY A 251 19.78 -5.57 10.88
N THR A 252 19.90 -6.10 9.64
CA THR A 252 21.19 -6.16 8.93
C THR A 252 21.54 -4.87 8.20
N VAL A 253 20.56 -3.97 8.02
CA VAL A 253 20.72 -2.70 7.32
C VAL A 253 20.72 -1.54 8.32
N SER A 254 21.64 -0.58 8.12
CA SER A 254 21.69 0.64 8.93
C SER A 254 20.43 1.49 8.75
N PRO A 255 19.93 2.14 9.82
CA PRO A 255 18.83 3.09 9.73
C PRO A 255 18.99 4.20 8.69
N ASP A 256 20.24 4.59 8.37
CA ASP A 256 20.53 5.56 7.31
C ASP A 256 20.10 5.10 5.90
N ASN A 257 19.94 3.81 5.71
CA ASN A 257 19.52 3.19 4.45
C ASN A 257 18.03 2.80 4.45
N PHE A 258 17.29 3.10 5.51
CA PHE A 258 15.85 2.85 5.56
C PHE A 258 15.11 3.78 4.60
N THR A 259 14.11 3.23 3.92
CA THR A 259 13.25 3.97 3.00
C THR A 259 11.78 3.96 3.40
N HIS A 260 11.37 2.99 4.24
CA HIS A 260 9.99 2.85 4.75
C HIS A 260 9.86 3.18 6.24
N GLY A 261 10.98 3.27 6.95
CA GLY A 261 11.01 3.51 8.39
C GLY A 261 10.96 2.24 9.22
N THR A 262 11.10 2.40 10.52
CA THR A 262 11.04 1.28 11.47
C THR A 262 9.61 0.82 11.69
N SER A 263 9.45 -0.45 12.07
CA SER A 263 8.18 -1.03 12.50
C SER A 263 7.46 -0.16 13.54
N GLN A 264 8.21 0.35 14.53
CA GLN A 264 7.64 1.19 15.58
C GLN A 264 7.16 2.55 15.05
N GLN A 265 7.89 3.17 14.14
CA GLN A 265 7.49 4.44 13.52
C GLN A 265 6.19 4.24 12.72
N ARG A 266 6.09 3.20 11.92
CA ARG A 266 4.90 2.89 11.11
C ARG A 266 3.66 2.68 11.99
N VAL A 267 3.78 1.86 13.03
CA VAL A 267 2.73 1.64 14.04
C VAL A 267 2.31 2.96 14.69
N ASN A 268 3.26 3.78 15.12
CA ASN A 268 2.98 5.05 15.80
C ASN A 268 2.21 6.02 14.89
N TRP A 269 2.60 6.13 13.62
CA TRP A 269 1.97 7.07 12.70
C TRP A 269 0.59 6.60 12.24
N PHE A 270 0.39 5.31 12.00
CA PHE A 270 -0.95 4.77 11.77
C PHE A 270 -1.87 5.03 12.98
N THR A 271 -1.40 4.71 14.19
CA THR A 271 -2.16 4.92 15.42
C THR A 271 -2.50 6.40 15.63
N ARG A 272 -1.58 7.31 15.29
CA ARG A 272 -1.82 8.76 15.35
C ARG A 272 -2.95 9.19 14.42
N GLY A 273 -2.95 8.71 13.19
CA GLY A 273 -4.04 8.96 12.25
C GLY A 273 -5.37 8.40 12.73
N LEU A 274 -5.37 7.15 13.18
CA LEU A 274 -6.53 6.46 13.71
C LEU A 274 -7.16 7.19 14.91
N ASN A 275 -6.35 7.62 15.86
CA ASN A 275 -6.85 8.28 17.07
C ASN A 275 -7.31 9.71 16.82
N SER A 276 -6.69 10.43 15.89
CA SER A 276 -7.00 11.85 15.67
C SER A 276 -8.12 12.07 14.64
N GLY A 277 -8.22 11.22 13.64
CA GLY A 277 -9.06 11.45 12.45
C GLY A 277 -8.74 12.77 11.72
N ASN A 278 -7.56 13.36 11.94
CA ASN A 278 -7.23 14.69 11.45
C ASN A 278 -6.00 14.64 10.54
N ILE A 279 -6.18 14.99 9.27
CA ILE A 279 -5.11 15.02 8.28
C ILE A 279 -3.94 15.93 8.69
N ASN A 280 -4.20 17.01 9.44
CA ASN A 280 -3.15 17.91 9.91
C ASN A 280 -2.25 17.28 10.99
N SER A 281 -2.69 16.21 11.65
CA SER A 281 -1.86 15.47 12.59
C SER A 281 -0.81 14.59 11.91
N CYS A 282 -0.91 14.42 10.58
CA CYS A 282 -0.03 13.62 9.74
C CYS A 282 1.16 14.40 9.16
N ASP A 283 1.55 15.51 9.77
CA ASP A 283 2.75 16.24 9.35
C ASP A 283 4.01 15.50 9.82
N THR A 284 4.55 14.65 8.94
CA THR A 284 5.81 13.93 9.17
C THR A 284 7.04 14.73 8.74
N PHE A 285 6.86 15.86 8.08
CA PHE A 285 7.95 16.66 7.52
C PHE A 285 8.47 17.73 8.48
N SER A 286 7.70 18.05 9.52
CA SER A 286 8.16 18.91 10.63
C SER A 286 8.54 18.07 11.85
N GLY A 287 9.62 18.47 12.53
CA GLY A 287 10.05 17.83 13.78
C GLY A 287 10.67 16.43 13.62
N SER A 288 10.73 15.70 14.74
CA SER A 288 11.21 14.31 14.80
C SER A 288 10.10 13.31 14.44
N ILE A 289 10.46 12.21 13.80
CA ILE A 289 9.59 11.09 13.44
C ILE A 289 9.91 9.85 14.24
#